data_561605bcabec39d56a02433c05de46a3
#
_entry.id   561605bcabec39d56a02433c05de46a3
#
_cell.length_a   1.000
_cell.length_b   1.000
_cell.length_c   1.000
_cell.angle_alpha   90.00
_cell.angle_beta   90.00
_cell.angle_gamma   90.00
#
_symmetry.space_group_name_H-M   'P 1'
#
loop_
_entity.id
_entity.type
_entity.pdbx_description
1 polymer ?
#
loop_
_entity_poly.entity_id
_entity_poly.type
_entity_poly.pdbx_seq_one_letter_code
_entity_poly.pdbx_strand_id
1 'polypeptide(L)'
;MTVRYGTWQYWRPSVQVIDRRKALSIPPIWRLAFRPFFLVGSVYALLAIPLWVAAWTGLWPGFQPTGGWLAWHRHEMLFGFAMAIVAGFLLTAVQTWTGQTAPSGNRLMGLALLWLAARLGWLFGLPAEWLAPLDLLFLLALAWMMAQMLWAVRQKRNYPIVVVLSLMFGADLLVLSGLLQGSDALQRQGVLAGLWLVAALMALIGGRVIPFFTQRGLGKVEALKPWVWLDVALLVGTGVIALLHAVGIAMQPHPVLGLLFAAIGAGHLLRLARWYDKGIWKVGLLWSLHLAMLWLVVAAFGLALWHFGLLAQSSPSLHALSVGSMSGLILAMIARVTLGHTGRPLQLPAGIVGAFVLFNLGTAARVFLSVIWPVAGLWLAAACWALAFALYVWRYAPMLVAPRVDGHPG
;
A
#
# COMPACT_ATOMS: atom_id res chain seq x y z
N MET A 1 -55.34 0.32 0.35
CA MET A 1 -54.09 -0.49 0.45
C MET A 1 -52.92 0.46 0.62
N THR A 2 -52.50 0.69 1.84
CA THR A 2 -51.42 1.61 2.22
C THR A 2 -50.09 0.84 2.25
N VAL A 3 -49.22 1.11 1.31
CA VAL A 3 -47.88 0.56 1.23
C VAL A 3 -47.03 1.22 2.33
N ARG A 4 -46.68 0.47 3.38
CA ARG A 4 -45.70 0.89 4.40
C ARG A 4 -44.32 0.89 3.76
N TYR A 5 -43.74 2.06 3.54
CA TYR A 5 -42.32 2.22 3.28
C TYR A 5 -41.51 1.82 4.51
N GLY A 6 -40.77 0.73 4.40
CA GLY A 6 -39.84 0.30 5.45
C GLY A 6 -38.77 1.39 5.68
N THR A 7 -38.67 1.83 6.91
CA THR A 7 -37.63 2.75 7.38
C THR A 7 -36.26 2.12 7.17
N TRP A 8 -35.50 2.63 6.20
CA TRP A 8 -34.09 2.32 6.05
C TRP A 8 -33.38 2.81 7.31
N GLN A 9 -32.98 1.88 8.19
CA GLN A 9 -32.05 2.19 9.26
C GLN A 9 -30.74 2.67 8.61
N TYR A 10 -30.55 3.97 8.61
CA TYR A 10 -29.25 4.58 8.33
C TYR A 10 -28.25 3.94 9.28
N TRP A 11 -27.28 3.23 8.71
CA TRP A 11 -26.11 2.76 9.42
C TRP A 11 -25.39 3.99 9.97
N ARG A 12 -25.75 4.37 11.20
CA ARG A 12 -24.99 5.38 11.93
C ARG A 12 -23.72 4.69 12.39
N PRO A 13 -22.53 5.10 11.94
CA PRO A 13 -21.32 4.68 12.59
C PRO A 13 -21.33 5.34 13.97
N SER A 14 -21.77 4.60 14.97
CA SER A 14 -21.59 5.00 16.36
C SER A 14 -20.13 4.78 16.73
N VAL A 15 -19.25 5.58 16.15
CA VAL A 15 -17.92 5.79 16.73
C VAL A 15 -18.21 6.55 18.01
N GLN A 16 -18.24 5.85 19.15
CA GLN A 16 -18.29 6.48 20.44
C GLN A 16 -17.03 7.33 20.58
N VAL A 17 -17.15 8.61 20.29
CA VAL A 17 -16.20 9.62 20.74
C VAL A 17 -16.41 9.71 22.26
N ILE A 18 -15.60 8.97 23.00
CA ILE A 18 -15.73 8.82 24.46
C ILE A 18 -15.67 10.18 25.15
N ASP A 19 -14.98 11.15 24.57
CA ASP A 19 -15.02 12.56 24.97
C ASP A 19 -14.66 13.44 23.76
N ARG A 20 -15.66 14.10 23.21
CA ARG A 20 -15.48 15.03 22.07
C ARG A 20 -14.51 16.17 22.43
N ARG A 21 -14.53 16.68 23.67
CA ARG A 21 -13.64 17.76 24.09
C ARG A 21 -12.19 17.28 24.12
N LYS A 22 -11.95 16.10 24.70
CA LYS A 22 -10.63 15.48 24.72
C LYS A 22 -10.11 15.16 23.32
N ALA A 23 -10.95 14.65 22.42
CA ALA A 23 -10.56 14.38 21.05
C ALA A 23 -10.23 15.66 20.27
N LEU A 24 -10.95 16.76 20.51
CA LEU A 24 -10.69 18.05 19.88
C LEU A 24 -9.47 18.78 20.45
N SER A 25 -9.03 18.49 21.68
CA SER A 25 -7.80 19.04 22.25
C SER A 25 -6.52 18.47 21.62
N ILE A 26 -6.62 17.31 20.96
CA ILE A 26 -5.48 16.73 20.24
C ILE A 26 -5.25 17.52 18.93
N PRO A 27 -4.01 17.92 18.61
CA PRO A 27 -3.70 18.53 17.30
C PRO A 27 -4.22 17.67 16.15
N PRO A 28 -4.81 18.26 15.08
CA PRO A 28 -5.47 17.50 14.02
C PRO A 28 -4.62 16.40 13.41
N ILE A 29 -3.32 16.65 13.20
CA ILE A 29 -2.38 15.68 12.62
C ILE A 29 -2.27 14.38 13.45
N TRP A 30 -2.50 14.42 14.77
CA TRP A 30 -2.39 13.29 15.68
C TRP A 30 -3.72 12.66 16.07
N ARG A 31 -4.84 13.07 15.45
CA ARG A 31 -6.19 12.53 15.79
C ARG A 31 -6.43 11.15 15.22
N LEU A 32 -6.00 10.91 13.97
CA LEU A 32 -6.15 9.62 13.26
C LEU A 32 -4.89 9.30 12.48
N ALA A 33 -4.56 8.02 12.40
CA ALA A 33 -3.30 7.53 11.85
C ALA A 33 -3.08 7.88 10.36
N PHE A 34 -4.14 7.97 9.54
CA PHE A 34 -3.99 8.36 8.13
C PHE A 34 -3.31 9.72 7.96
N ARG A 35 -3.53 10.66 8.89
CA ARG A 35 -3.04 12.03 8.76
C ARG A 35 -1.50 12.10 8.76
N PRO A 36 -0.79 11.68 9.84
CA PRO A 36 0.66 11.71 9.82
C PRO A 36 1.25 10.75 8.79
N PHE A 37 0.76 9.52 8.72
CA PHE A 37 1.38 8.49 7.88
C PHE A 37 1.18 8.72 6.38
N PHE A 38 0.03 9.26 5.93
CA PHE A 38 -0.13 9.62 4.52
C PHE A 38 0.72 10.82 4.16
N LEU A 39 0.87 11.78 5.08
CA LEU A 39 1.73 12.94 4.85
C LEU A 39 3.20 12.51 4.75
N VAL A 40 3.74 11.88 5.81
CA VAL A 40 5.17 11.53 5.83
C VAL A 40 5.51 10.46 4.78
N GLY A 41 4.64 9.47 4.56
CA GLY A 41 4.83 8.45 3.53
C GLY A 41 4.82 9.05 2.12
N SER A 42 3.95 10.02 1.83
CA SER A 42 3.91 10.66 0.52
C SER A 42 5.10 11.61 0.28
N VAL A 43 5.54 12.34 1.32
CA VAL A 43 6.77 13.15 1.25
C VAL A 43 7.98 12.23 1.07
N TYR A 44 8.02 11.11 1.79
CA TYR A 44 9.09 10.14 1.63
C TYR A 44 9.12 9.55 0.21
N ALA A 45 7.97 9.15 -0.34
CA ALA A 45 7.88 8.66 -1.71
C ALA A 45 8.34 9.69 -2.74
N LEU A 46 7.95 10.97 -2.57
CA LEU A 46 8.35 12.08 -3.41
C LEU A 46 9.88 12.22 -3.48
N LEU A 47 10.57 12.07 -2.37
CA LEU A 47 12.01 12.30 -2.25
C LEU A 47 12.85 11.05 -2.56
N ALA A 48 12.40 9.88 -2.10
CA ALA A 48 13.19 8.66 -2.09
C ALA A 48 13.51 8.13 -3.51
N ILE A 49 12.56 8.15 -4.43
CA ILE A 49 12.79 7.62 -5.78
C ILE A 49 13.72 8.50 -6.61
N PRO A 50 13.56 9.83 -6.69
CA PRO A 50 14.54 10.68 -7.37
C PRO A 50 15.94 10.58 -6.75
N LEU A 51 16.02 10.57 -5.41
CA LEU A 51 17.28 10.39 -4.69
C LEU A 51 17.98 9.08 -5.09
N TRP A 52 17.23 7.97 -5.07
CA TRP A 52 17.79 6.68 -5.46
C TRP A 52 18.23 6.63 -6.92
N VAL A 53 17.44 7.16 -7.87
CA VAL A 53 17.82 7.18 -9.29
C VAL A 53 19.05 8.04 -9.51
N ALA A 54 19.14 9.21 -8.86
CA ALA A 54 20.31 10.07 -8.92
C ALA A 54 21.58 9.36 -8.41
N ALA A 55 21.48 8.70 -7.26
CA ALA A 55 22.59 7.93 -6.70
C ALA A 55 22.96 6.73 -7.56
N TRP A 56 21.98 5.96 -8.04
CA TRP A 56 22.18 4.80 -8.91
C TRP A 56 22.84 5.16 -10.25
N THR A 57 22.54 6.33 -10.80
CA THR A 57 23.17 6.84 -12.03
C THR A 57 24.49 7.57 -11.80
N GLY A 58 25.03 7.54 -10.57
CA GLY A 58 26.38 8.02 -10.27
C GLY A 58 26.48 9.50 -9.92
N LEU A 59 25.37 10.21 -9.65
CA LEU A 59 25.42 11.64 -9.28
C LEU A 59 25.94 11.86 -7.84
N TRP A 60 25.98 10.79 -7.00
CA TRP A 60 26.47 10.87 -5.62
C TRP A 60 27.40 9.71 -5.27
N PRO A 61 28.64 9.67 -5.78
CA PRO A 61 29.51 8.51 -5.61
C PRO A 61 30.05 8.33 -4.17
N GLY A 62 30.12 9.41 -3.38
CA GLY A 62 30.73 9.39 -2.04
C GLY A 62 29.79 9.08 -0.89
N PHE A 63 28.48 9.03 -1.10
CA PHE A 63 27.49 8.78 -0.05
C PHE A 63 26.83 7.41 -0.24
N GLN A 64 26.83 6.61 0.82
CA GLN A 64 26.20 5.29 0.83
C GLN A 64 25.32 5.13 2.07
N PRO A 65 24.04 4.78 1.90
CA PRO A 65 23.16 4.40 3.00
C PRO A 65 23.53 3.02 3.55
N THR A 66 22.92 2.61 4.63
CA THR A 66 23.12 1.28 5.20
C THR A 66 22.88 0.19 4.15
N GLY A 67 23.82 -0.72 3.97
CA GLY A 67 23.77 -1.79 2.97
C GLY A 67 23.91 -1.35 1.52
N GLY A 68 24.15 -0.05 1.27
CA GLY A 68 24.23 0.53 -0.07
C GLY A 68 22.88 0.84 -0.72
N TRP A 69 22.92 1.56 -1.84
CA TRP A 69 21.71 2.11 -2.48
C TRP A 69 20.71 1.05 -2.96
N LEU A 70 21.16 -0.15 -3.32
CA LEU A 70 20.26 -1.20 -3.79
C LEU A 70 19.49 -1.84 -2.65
N ALA A 71 20.16 -2.13 -1.53
CA ALA A 71 19.52 -2.63 -0.31
C ALA A 71 18.55 -1.59 0.25
N TRP A 72 19.00 -0.32 0.33
CA TRP A 72 18.18 0.81 0.75
C TRP A 72 16.90 0.94 -0.09
N HIS A 73 17.01 0.95 -1.41
CA HIS A 73 15.83 1.07 -2.29
C HIS A 73 14.85 -0.08 -2.10
N ARG A 74 15.33 -1.31 -2.06
CA ARG A 74 14.50 -2.51 -1.90
C ARG A 74 13.73 -2.48 -0.59
N HIS A 75 14.42 -2.17 0.51
CA HIS A 75 13.81 -2.11 1.83
C HIS A 75 12.87 -0.92 1.96
N GLU A 76 13.34 0.27 1.65
CA GLU A 76 12.67 1.52 1.93
C GLU A 76 11.38 1.73 1.12
N MET A 77 11.29 1.19 -0.10
CA MET A 77 10.05 1.29 -0.87
C MET A 77 8.96 0.38 -0.33
N LEU A 78 9.32 -0.70 0.33
CA LEU A 78 8.37 -1.65 0.88
C LEU A 78 8.10 -1.38 2.37
N PHE A 79 9.13 -1.54 3.22
CA PHE A 79 9.00 -1.43 4.68
C PHE A 79 9.00 0.02 5.16
N GLY A 80 9.62 0.94 4.40
CA GLY A 80 9.54 2.37 4.64
C GLY A 80 8.23 2.96 4.12
N PHE A 81 8.12 3.17 2.82
CA PHE A 81 7.00 3.88 2.19
C PHE A 81 5.68 3.12 2.29
N ALA A 82 5.61 1.89 1.74
CA ALA A 82 4.34 1.20 1.66
C ALA A 82 3.78 0.88 3.05
N MET A 83 4.63 0.47 4.01
CA MET A 83 4.17 0.16 5.36
C MET A 83 3.75 1.39 6.16
N ALA A 84 4.28 2.58 5.91
CA ALA A 84 3.73 3.82 6.48
C ALA A 84 2.28 4.03 6.03
N ILE A 85 2.01 3.88 4.74
CA ILE A 85 0.65 4.05 4.20
C ILE A 85 -0.29 2.96 4.71
N VAL A 86 0.18 1.71 4.77
CA VAL A 86 -0.58 0.58 5.35
C VAL A 86 -0.92 0.85 6.81
N ALA A 87 0.03 1.34 7.61
CA ALA A 87 -0.21 1.69 9.01
C ALA A 87 -1.26 2.80 9.15
N GLY A 88 -1.11 3.88 8.38
CA GLY A 88 -2.08 4.98 8.35
C GLY A 88 -3.48 4.51 7.96
N PHE A 89 -3.59 3.65 6.95
CA PHE A 89 -4.85 3.09 6.49
C PHE A 89 -5.48 2.14 7.52
N LEU A 90 -4.74 1.13 7.98
CA LEU A 90 -5.27 0.09 8.85
C LEU A 90 -5.67 0.62 10.23
N LEU A 91 -4.82 1.44 10.86
CA LEU A 91 -5.12 2.03 12.17
C LEU A 91 -6.27 3.06 12.10
N THR A 92 -6.58 3.59 10.92
CA THR A 92 -7.78 4.42 10.72
C THR A 92 -9.01 3.54 10.48
N ALA A 93 -8.91 2.56 9.61
CA ALA A 93 -10.04 1.71 9.22
C ALA A 93 -10.51 0.80 10.36
N VAL A 94 -9.61 0.32 11.22
CA VAL A 94 -9.95 -0.57 12.35
C VAL A 94 -10.92 0.08 13.32
N GLN A 95 -10.88 1.40 13.51
CA GLN A 95 -11.86 2.13 14.32
C GLN A 95 -13.29 1.95 13.80
N THR A 96 -13.46 2.03 12.47
CA THR A 96 -14.76 1.80 11.83
C THR A 96 -15.21 0.33 11.92
N TRP A 97 -14.28 -0.60 11.86
CA TRP A 97 -14.60 -2.02 11.92
C TRP A 97 -14.95 -2.51 13.32
N THR A 98 -14.34 -1.94 14.35
CA THR A 98 -14.46 -2.41 15.74
C THR A 98 -15.33 -1.52 16.62
N GLY A 99 -15.59 -0.29 16.19
CA GLY A 99 -16.25 0.73 17.03
C GLY A 99 -15.38 1.23 18.19
N GLN A 100 -14.09 0.82 18.24
CA GLN A 100 -13.15 1.26 19.29
C GLN A 100 -12.34 2.46 18.82
N THR A 101 -11.87 3.30 19.77
CA THR A 101 -10.99 4.41 19.46
C THR A 101 -9.60 3.91 19.03
N ALA A 102 -9.17 4.35 17.85
CA ALA A 102 -7.82 4.06 17.34
C ALA A 102 -6.74 4.83 18.14
N PRO A 103 -5.48 4.38 18.07
CA PRO A 103 -4.36 5.12 18.66
C PRO A 103 -4.31 6.57 18.15
N SER A 104 -4.19 7.52 19.06
CA SER A 104 -4.16 8.96 18.78
C SER A 104 -3.22 9.69 19.75
N GLY A 105 -2.95 10.96 19.51
CA GLY A 105 -2.08 11.79 20.36
C GLY A 105 -0.66 11.21 20.47
N ASN A 106 -0.13 11.16 21.68
CA ASN A 106 1.25 10.74 21.94
C ASN A 106 1.57 9.30 21.49
N ARG A 107 0.60 8.38 21.55
CA ARG A 107 0.81 7.00 21.07
C ARG A 107 1.02 6.95 19.56
N LEU A 108 0.22 7.72 18.81
CA LEU A 108 0.36 7.81 17.37
C LEU A 108 1.64 8.57 16.98
N MET A 109 1.97 9.64 17.71
CA MET A 109 3.21 10.39 17.53
C MET A 109 4.44 9.51 17.77
N GLY A 110 4.45 8.72 18.85
CA GLY A 110 5.54 7.77 19.13
C GLY A 110 5.75 6.76 18.01
N LEU A 111 4.67 6.19 17.45
CA LEU A 111 4.76 5.27 16.32
C LEU A 111 5.30 5.94 15.05
N ALA A 112 4.90 7.18 14.77
CA ALA A 112 5.39 7.95 13.62
C ALA A 112 6.87 8.35 13.78
N LEU A 113 7.29 8.72 15.00
CA LEU A 113 8.70 9.02 15.30
C LEU A 113 9.59 7.78 15.23
N LEU A 114 9.11 6.63 15.68
CA LEU A 114 9.81 5.35 15.53
C LEU A 114 10.04 5.02 14.05
N TRP A 115 9.00 5.15 13.22
CA TRP A 115 9.12 4.99 11.78
C TRP A 115 10.16 5.96 11.20
N LEU A 116 10.09 7.25 11.56
CA LEU A 116 11.01 8.28 11.04
C LEU A 116 12.46 7.99 11.45
N ALA A 117 12.69 7.59 12.71
CA ALA A 117 14.03 7.26 13.20
C ALA A 117 14.69 6.13 12.39
N ALA A 118 13.91 5.10 12.04
CA ALA A 118 14.41 4.03 11.19
C ALA A 118 14.75 4.54 9.76
N ARG A 119 13.89 5.39 9.17
CA ARG A 119 14.17 5.98 7.83
C ARG A 119 15.45 6.81 7.81
N LEU A 120 15.65 7.63 8.83
CA LEU A 120 16.89 8.40 8.98
C LEU A 120 18.09 7.48 9.26
N GLY A 121 17.89 6.45 10.06
CA GLY A 121 18.93 5.43 10.32
C GLY A 121 19.40 4.75 9.04
N TRP A 122 18.48 4.29 8.18
CA TRP A 122 18.80 3.71 6.88
C TRP A 122 19.56 4.69 5.99
N LEU A 123 19.07 5.91 5.88
CA LEU A 123 19.66 6.92 4.98
C LEU A 123 21.06 7.33 5.45
N PHE A 124 21.25 7.58 6.73
CA PHE A 124 22.52 8.09 7.27
C PHE A 124 23.50 7.01 7.71
N GLY A 125 23.32 5.78 7.31
CA GLY A 125 24.30 4.71 7.52
C GLY A 125 24.39 4.19 8.95
N LEU A 126 23.25 4.18 9.70
CA LEU A 126 23.21 3.57 11.02
C LEU A 126 23.61 2.09 10.92
N PRO A 127 24.50 1.58 11.80
CA PRO A 127 24.85 0.15 11.81
C PRO A 127 23.60 -0.74 11.89
N ALA A 128 23.64 -1.87 11.16
CA ALA A 128 22.47 -2.75 11.02
C ALA A 128 21.96 -3.29 12.35
N GLU A 129 22.84 -3.46 13.34
CA GLU A 129 22.52 -3.94 14.70
C GLU A 129 21.62 -2.97 15.47
N TRP A 130 21.76 -1.66 15.23
CA TRP A 130 20.90 -0.62 15.82
C TRP A 130 19.67 -0.34 14.98
N LEU A 131 19.78 -0.51 13.67
CA LEU A 131 18.71 -0.25 12.71
C LEU A 131 17.61 -1.33 12.80
N ALA A 132 18.02 -2.61 12.89
CA ALA A 132 17.08 -3.72 12.89
C ALA A 132 16.02 -3.64 14.02
N PRO A 133 16.36 -3.33 15.27
CA PRO A 133 15.34 -3.15 16.31
C PRO A 133 14.33 -2.04 16.00
N LEU A 134 14.75 -0.93 15.37
CA LEU A 134 13.85 0.18 15.05
C LEU A 134 12.80 -0.23 14.02
N ASP A 135 13.19 -0.92 12.94
CA ASP A 135 12.27 -1.38 11.92
C ASP A 135 11.33 -2.46 12.44
N LEU A 136 11.87 -3.49 13.08
CA LEU A 136 11.09 -4.59 13.62
C LEU A 136 10.10 -4.14 14.68
N LEU A 137 10.48 -3.19 15.54
CA LEU A 137 9.58 -2.64 16.57
C LEU A 137 8.41 -1.89 15.97
N PHE A 138 8.60 -1.18 14.86
CA PHE A 138 7.51 -0.51 14.15
C PHE A 138 6.46 -1.51 13.64
N LEU A 139 6.90 -2.58 12.96
CA LEU A 139 6.00 -3.63 12.43
C LEU A 139 5.32 -4.41 13.56
N LEU A 140 6.06 -4.74 14.62
CA LEU A 140 5.52 -5.42 15.80
C LEU A 140 4.46 -4.57 16.50
N ALA A 141 4.73 -3.28 16.70
CA ALA A 141 3.79 -2.34 17.30
C ALA A 141 2.51 -2.21 16.46
N LEU A 142 2.63 -2.11 15.13
CA LEU A 142 1.49 -2.07 14.21
C LEU A 142 0.65 -3.35 14.30
N ALA A 143 1.28 -4.53 14.21
CA ALA A 143 0.60 -5.81 14.30
C ALA A 143 -0.11 -5.99 15.65
N TRP A 144 0.56 -5.61 16.74
CA TRP A 144 0.02 -5.66 18.09
C TRP A 144 -1.21 -4.75 18.28
N MET A 145 -1.11 -3.48 17.86
CA MET A 145 -2.23 -2.53 17.94
C MET A 145 -3.45 -3.05 17.17
N MET A 146 -3.23 -3.58 15.96
CA MET A 146 -4.31 -4.19 15.18
C MET A 146 -4.91 -5.43 15.86
N ALA A 147 -4.06 -6.30 16.39
CA ALA A 147 -4.47 -7.51 17.08
C ALA A 147 -5.34 -7.19 18.30
N GLN A 148 -4.89 -6.26 19.17
CA GLN A 148 -5.62 -5.86 20.36
C GLN A 148 -7.04 -5.37 20.01
N MET A 149 -7.19 -4.49 19.02
CA MET A 149 -8.49 -3.94 18.64
C MET A 149 -9.42 -4.98 18.02
N LEU A 150 -8.90 -5.87 17.18
CA LEU A 150 -9.70 -6.91 16.53
C LEU A 150 -10.12 -8.03 17.48
N TRP A 151 -9.24 -8.43 18.40
CA TRP A 151 -9.53 -9.47 19.39
C TRP A 151 -10.52 -9.01 20.45
N ALA A 152 -10.43 -7.75 20.89
CA ALA A 152 -11.34 -7.18 21.88
C ALA A 152 -12.82 -7.31 21.48
N VAL A 153 -13.12 -7.20 20.18
CA VAL A 153 -14.49 -7.36 19.63
C VAL A 153 -14.70 -8.65 18.86
N ARG A 154 -13.73 -9.57 18.90
CA ARG A 154 -13.75 -10.87 18.19
C ARG A 154 -14.05 -10.74 16.70
N GLN A 155 -13.48 -9.73 16.01
CA GLN A 155 -13.71 -9.42 14.60
C GLN A 155 -12.95 -10.42 13.67
N LYS A 156 -13.36 -11.70 13.72
CA LYS A 156 -12.70 -12.83 13.03
C LYS A 156 -12.46 -12.59 11.53
N ARG A 157 -13.37 -11.88 10.86
CA ARG A 157 -13.27 -11.55 9.42
C ARG A 157 -11.99 -10.81 9.07
N ASN A 158 -11.42 -10.06 10.01
CA ASN A 158 -10.23 -9.23 9.80
C ASN A 158 -8.95 -9.80 10.42
N TYR A 159 -9.00 -10.96 11.07
CA TYR A 159 -7.82 -11.66 11.61
C TYR A 159 -6.73 -11.93 10.55
N PRO A 160 -7.07 -12.26 9.27
CA PRO A 160 -6.05 -12.40 8.23
C PRO A 160 -5.13 -11.18 8.08
N ILE A 161 -5.60 -9.97 8.41
CA ILE A 161 -4.76 -8.76 8.39
C ILE A 161 -3.62 -8.87 9.42
N VAL A 162 -3.94 -9.35 10.64
CA VAL A 162 -2.92 -9.53 11.69
C VAL A 162 -1.93 -10.62 11.27
N VAL A 163 -2.40 -11.71 10.67
CA VAL A 163 -1.52 -12.76 10.14
C VAL A 163 -0.56 -12.19 9.10
N VAL A 164 -1.06 -11.40 8.14
CA VAL A 164 -0.20 -10.79 7.11
C VAL A 164 0.79 -9.81 7.73
N LEU A 165 0.39 -9.00 8.70
CA LEU A 165 1.31 -8.08 9.40
C LEU A 165 2.39 -8.84 10.18
N SER A 166 2.05 -9.97 10.81
CA SER A 166 3.04 -10.82 11.48
C SER A 166 4.01 -11.47 10.50
N LEU A 167 3.52 -11.87 9.33
CA LEU A 167 4.38 -12.38 8.25
C LEU A 167 5.24 -11.26 7.64
N MET A 168 4.75 -10.01 7.57
CA MET A 168 5.55 -8.84 7.17
C MET A 168 6.72 -8.62 8.13
N PHE A 169 6.49 -8.76 9.45
CA PHE A 169 7.58 -8.75 10.43
C PHE A 169 8.61 -9.85 10.14
N GLY A 170 8.18 -11.08 9.83
CA GLY A 170 9.07 -12.18 9.45
C GLY A 170 9.83 -11.92 8.15
N ALA A 171 9.19 -11.30 7.16
CA ALA A 171 9.81 -10.92 5.90
C ALA A 171 10.89 -9.84 6.09
N ASP A 172 10.62 -8.85 6.94
CA ASP A 172 11.60 -7.82 7.27
C ASP A 172 12.76 -8.38 8.11
N LEU A 173 12.47 -9.30 9.04
CA LEU A 173 13.51 -10.03 9.76
C LEU A 173 14.46 -10.79 8.82
N LEU A 174 13.95 -11.37 7.72
CA LEU A 174 14.82 -11.97 6.69
C LEU A 174 15.70 -10.93 5.99
N VAL A 175 15.15 -9.75 5.64
CA VAL A 175 15.93 -8.67 5.02
C VAL A 175 17.04 -8.21 5.94
N LEU A 176 16.72 -7.92 7.20
CA LEU A 176 17.67 -7.41 8.18
C LEU A 176 18.72 -8.48 8.58
N SER A 177 18.30 -9.74 8.66
CA SER A 177 19.25 -10.86 8.84
C SER A 177 20.21 -10.98 7.65
N GLY A 178 19.69 -10.81 6.42
CA GLY A 178 20.52 -10.78 5.23
C GLY A 178 21.48 -9.59 5.20
N LEU A 179 21.05 -8.44 5.70
CA LEU A 179 21.90 -7.24 5.85
C LEU A 179 23.03 -7.49 6.83
N LEU A 180 22.74 -8.05 8.02
CA LEU A 180 23.72 -8.38 9.06
C LEU A 180 24.75 -9.45 8.60
N GLN A 181 24.31 -10.40 7.78
CA GLN A 181 25.16 -11.48 7.27
C GLN A 181 25.86 -11.14 5.93
N GLY A 182 25.60 -9.98 5.34
CA GLY A 182 26.07 -9.64 4.00
C GLY A 182 25.46 -10.50 2.88
N SER A 183 24.29 -11.12 3.09
CA SER A 183 23.62 -12.01 2.16
C SER A 183 22.57 -11.29 1.31
N ASP A 184 22.89 -10.96 0.03
CA ASP A 184 21.92 -10.41 -0.92
C ASP A 184 20.75 -11.39 -1.18
N ALA A 185 21.00 -12.68 -1.14
CA ALA A 185 19.97 -13.70 -1.34
C ALA A 185 18.87 -13.63 -0.27
N LEU A 186 19.23 -13.57 1.01
CA LEU A 186 18.25 -13.42 2.11
C LEU A 186 17.52 -12.08 2.05
N GLN A 187 18.22 -10.98 1.73
CA GLN A 187 17.57 -9.68 1.55
C GLN A 187 16.51 -9.75 0.45
N ARG A 188 16.83 -10.33 -0.70
CA ARG A 188 15.89 -10.49 -1.81
C ARG A 188 14.70 -11.39 -1.44
N GLN A 189 14.94 -12.51 -0.74
CA GLN A 189 13.87 -13.38 -0.27
C GLN A 189 12.88 -12.62 0.61
N GLY A 190 13.37 -11.87 1.60
CA GLY A 190 12.54 -11.08 2.50
C GLY A 190 11.76 -9.98 1.76
N VAL A 191 12.41 -9.23 0.88
CA VAL A 191 11.75 -8.16 0.10
C VAL A 191 10.65 -8.71 -0.80
N LEU A 192 10.92 -9.80 -1.54
CA LEU A 192 9.93 -10.39 -2.44
C LEU A 192 8.78 -11.06 -1.68
N ALA A 193 9.07 -11.72 -0.55
CA ALA A 193 8.04 -12.22 0.35
C ALA A 193 7.14 -11.07 0.84
N GLY A 194 7.73 -9.99 1.35
CA GLY A 194 6.99 -8.81 1.81
C GLY A 194 6.17 -8.15 0.70
N LEU A 195 6.70 -8.04 -0.52
CA LEU A 195 5.97 -7.49 -1.66
C LEU A 195 4.71 -8.31 -1.98
N TRP A 196 4.79 -9.64 -1.95
CA TRP A 196 3.64 -10.52 -2.16
C TRP A 196 2.69 -10.54 -0.95
N LEU A 197 3.16 -10.29 0.27
CA LEU A 197 2.30 -10.07 1.43
C LEU A 197 1.50 -8.76 1.30
N VAL A 198 2.08 -7.69 0.76
CA VAL A 198 1.31 -6.48 0.42
C VAL A 198 0.30 -6.78 -0.67
N ALA A 199 0.65 -7.57 -1.70
CA ALA A 199 -0.32 -8.03 -2.70
C ALA A 199 -1.46 -8.84 -2.08
N ALA A 200 -1.19 -9.66 -1.04
CA ALA A 200 -2.22 -10.35 -0.28
C ALA A 200 -3.16 -9.39 0.48
N LEU A 201 -2.62 -8.32 1.09
CA LEU A 201 -3.45 -7.24 1.66
C LEU A 201 -4.29 -6.54 0.60
N MET A 202 -3.72 -6.28 -0.57
CA MET A 202 -4.46 -5.70 -1.71
C MET A 202 -5.57 -6.64 -2.18
N ALA A 203 -5.32 -7.94 -2.28
CA ALA A 203 -6.32 -8.95 -2.61
C ALA A 203 -7.46 -8.98 -1.58
N LEU A 204 -7.13 -8.94 -0.29
CA LEU A 204 -8.08 -8.99 0.81
C LEU A 204 -8.91 -7.71 0.94
N ILE A 205 -8.24 -6.56 1.00
CA ILE A 205 -8.90 -5.25 1.24
C ILE A 205 -9.50 -4.73 -0.06
N GLY A 206 -8.74 -4.73 -1.16
CA GLY A 206 -9.19 -4.28 -2.47
C GLY A 206 -10.41 -5.05 -2.96
N GLY A 207 -10.47 -6.37 -2.67
CA GLY A 207 -11.61 -7.21 -2.97
C GLY A 207 -12.93 -6.78 -2.32
N ARG A 208 -12.85 -6.07 -1.22
CA ARG A 208 -14.01 -5.56 -0.48
C ARG A 208 -14.32 -4.10 -0.85
N VAL A 209 -13.28 -3.27 -0.95
CA VAL A 209 -13.48 -1.82 -1.08
C VAL A 209 -13.65 -1.36 -2.52
N ILE A 210 -12.99 -2.00 -3.50
CA ILE A 210 -13.08 -1.56 -4.90
C ILE A 210 -14.49 -1.75 -5.46
N PRO A 211 -15.14 -2.94 -5.38
CA PRO A 211 -16.52 -3.10 -5.84
C PRO A 211 -17.50 -2.20 -5.08
N PHE A 212 -17.32 -2.03 -3.78
CA PHE A 212 -18.14 -1.13 -2.97
C PHE A 212 -18.01 0.33 -3.44
N PHE A 213 -16.78 0.81 -3.71
CA PHE A 213 -16.55 2.17 -4.18
C PHE A 213 -17.07 2.36 -5.62
N THR A 214 -16.93 1.35 -6.47
CA THR A 214 -17.45 1.39 -7.84
C THR A 214 -18.96 1.56 -7.84
N GLN A 215 -19.66 0.79 -7.04
CA GLN A 215 -21.12 0.89 -6.93
C GLN A 215 -21.56 2.26 -6.39
N ARG A 216 -20.99 2.66 -5.25
CA ARG A 216 -21.31 3.97 -4.66
C ARG A 216 -20.97 5.13 -5.57
N GLY A 217 -19.80 5.08 -6.22
CA GLY A 217 -19.34 6.14 -7.12
C GLY A 217 -20.15 6.25 -8.42
N LEU A 218 -20.82 5.17 -8.83
CA LEU A 218 -21.71 5.15 -10.00
C LEU A 218 -23.20 5.24 -9.64
N GLY A 219 -23.54 5.44 -8.37
CA GLY A 219 -24.94 5.55 -7.91
C GLY A 219 -25.75 4.26 -8.07
N LYS A 220 -25.10 3.09 -8.12
CA LYS A 220 -25.80 1.79 -8.26
C LYS A 220 -26.40 1.35 -6.94
N VAL A 221 -27.66 0.87 -6.99
CA VAL A 221 -28.40 0.42 -5.80
C VAL A 221 -28.02 -1.00 -5.41
N GLU A 222 -27.78 -1.88 -6.37
CA GLU A 222 -27.51 -3.29 -6.12
C GLU A 222 -26.03 -3.55 -5.82
N ALA A 223 -25.77 -4.23 -4.69
CA ALA A 223 -24.43 -4.64 -4.32
C ALA A 223 -23.96 -5.85 -5.14
N LEU A 224 -22.76 -5.78 -5.68
CA LEU A 224 -22.16 -6.91 -6.38
C LEU A 224 -21.91 -8.05 -5.37
N LYS A 225 -22.51 -9.21 -5.57
CA LYS A 225 -22.30 -10.36 -4.69
C LYS A 225 -20.84 -10.84 -4.77
N PRO A 226 -20.11 -10.96 -3.64
CA PRO A 226 -18.73 -11.45 -3.66
C PRO A 226 -18.67 -12.92 -4.07
N TRP A 227 -17.64 -13.31 -4.82
CA TRP A 227 -17.28 -14.70 -5.02
C TRP A 227 -16.26 -15.11 -3.95
N VAL A 228 -16.77 -15.53 -2.81
CA VAL A 228 -15.96 -15.81 -1.62
C VAL A 228 -14.87 -16.85 -1.91
N TRP A 229 -15.17 -17.88 -2.70
CA TRP A 229 -14.19 -18.89 -3.08
C TRP A 229 -13.00 -18.29 -3.85
N LEU A 230 -13.27 -17.36 -4.80
CA LEU A 230 -12.23 -16.68 -5.57
C LEU A 230 -11.43 -15.74 -4.69
N ASP A 231 -12.08 -14.99 -3.79
CA ASP A 231 -11.42 -14.09 -2.86
C ASP A 231 -10.49 -14.86 -1.92
N VAL A 232 -10.92 -16.01 -1.42
CA VAL A 232 -10.10 -16.89 -0.56
C VAL A 232 -8.96 -17.52 -1.36
N ALA A 233 -9.23 -18.04 -2.56
CA ALA A 233 -8.21 -18.67 -3.42
C ALA A 233 -7.09 -17.67 -3.77
N LEU A 234 -7.45 -16.42 -4.12
CA LEU A 234 -6.47 -15.39 -4.43
C LEU A 234 -5.67 -14.97 -3.19
N LEU A 235 -6.30 -14.84 -2.03
CA LEU A 235 -5.60 -14.54 -0.78
C LEU A 235 -4.61 -15.64 -0.42
N VAL A 236 -5.05 -16.89 -0.43
CA VAL A 236 -4.23 -18.06 -0.09
C VAL A 236 -3.10 -18.23 -1.13
N GLY A 237 -3.43 -18.20 -2.43
CA GLY A 237 -2.44 -18.36 -3.49
C GLY A 237 -1.36 -17.27 -3.46
N THR A 238 -1.75 -16.01 -3.21
CA THR A 238 -0.79 -14.90 -3.06
C THR A 238 0.06 -15.08 -1.80
N GLY A 239 -0.53 -15.56 -0.70
CA GLY A 239 0.20 -15.91 0.53
C GLY A 239 1.20 -17.05 0.33
N VAL A 240 0.81 -18.08 -0.43
CA VAL A 240 1.72 -19.19 -0.83
C VAL A 240 2.90 -18.66 -1.63
N ILE A 241 2.67 -17.77 -2.61
CA ILE A 241 3.77 -17.12 -3.37
C ILE A 241 4.72 -16.37 -2.42
N ALA A 242 4.20 -15.65 -1.44
CA ALA A 242 5.03 -14.95 -0.46
C ALA A 242 5.90 -15.93 0.34
N LEU A 243 5.34 -17.03 0.82
CA LEU A 243 6.09 -18.07 1.55
C LEU A 243 7.15 -18.74 0.66
N LEU A 244 6.83 -19.03 -0.60
CA LEU A 244 7.79 -19.62 -1.55
C LEU A 244 8.98 -18.69 -1.83
N HIS A 245 8.77 -17.38 -1.81
CA HIS A 245 9.87 -16.42 -1.88
C HIS A 245 10.67 -16.40 -0.57
N ALA A 246 10.01 -16.41 0.59
CA ALA A 246 10.68 -16.39 1.89
C ALA A 246 11.62 -17.58 2.08
N VAL A 247 11.24 -18.76 1.59
CA VAL A 247 12.09 -19.98 1.66
C VAL A 247 13.01 -20.15 0.44
N GLY A 248 13.03 -19.20 -0.49
CA GLY A 248 13.95 -19.18 -1.64
C GLY A 248 13.52 -20.02 -2.85
N ILE A 249 12.42 -20.78 -2.78
CA ILE A 249 11.96 -21.66 -3.88
C ILE A 249 11.55 -20.84 -5.11
N ALA A 250 10.92 -19.68 -4.93
CA ALA A 250 10.46 -18.82 -6.03
C ALA A 250 11.55 -17.87 -6.58
N MET A 251 12.81 -18.03 -6.18
CA MET A 251 13.91 -17.15 -6.58
C MET A 251 14.49 -17.49 -7.95
N GLN A 252 14.18 -18.67 -8.49
CA GLN A 252 14.64 -19.16 -9.80
C GLN A 252 13.44 -19.54 -10.66
N PRO A 253 13.56 -19.45 -12.01
CA PRO A 253 12.52 -19.91 -12.92
C PRO A 253 12.14 -21.37 -12.70
N HIS A 254 10.84 -21.66 -12.60
CA HIS A 254 10.31 -23.01 -12.47
C HIS A 254 8.90 -23.10 -13.08
N PRO A 255 8.62 -24.03 -14.03
CA PRO A 255 7.33 -24.06 -14.75
C PRO A 255 6.08 -24.20 -13.86
N VAL A 256 6.17 -24.97 -12.78
CA VAL A 256 5.05 -25.11 -11.81
C VAL A 256 4.71 -23.78 -11.17
N LEU A 257 5.72 -22.97 -10.85
CA LEU A 257 5.49 -21.61 -10.35
C LEU A 257 4.88 -20.72 -11.44
N GLY A 258 5.31 -20.89 -12.70
CA GLY A 258 4.69 -20.23 -13.85
C GLY A 258 3.18 -20.48 -13.91
N LEU A 259 2.74 -21.72 -13.71
CA LEU A 259 1.31 -22.05 -13.64
C LEU A 259 0.61 -21.39 -12.45
N LEU A 260 1.25 -21.36 -11.28
CA LEU A 260 0.69 -20.69 -10.10
C LEU A 260 0.52 -19.19 -10.35
N PHE A 261 1.54 -18.50 -10.88
CA PHE A 261 1.45 -17.09 -11.23
C PHE A 261 0.39 -16.81 -12.30
N ALA A 262 0.29 -17.66 -13.33
CA ALA A 262 -0.73 -17.56 -14.36
C ALA A 262 -2.14 -17.72 -13.77
N ALA A 263 -2.35 -18.68 -12.86
CA ALA A 263 -3.63 -18.89 -12.18
C ALA A 263 -4.02 -17.67 -11.32
N ILE A 264 -3.08 -17.10 -10.58
CA ILE A 264 -3.30 -15.86 -9.80
C ILE A 264 -3.62 -14.68 -10.72
N GLY A 265 -2.89 -14.52 -11.83
CA GLY A 265 -3.15 -13.50 -12.84
C GLY A 265 -4.55 -13.62 -13.44
N ALA A 266 -4.94 -14.83 -13.84
CA ALA A 266 -6.27 -15.13 -14.38
C ALA A 266 -7.40 -14.88 -13.35
N GLY A 267 -7.19 -15.27 -12.10
CA GLY A 267 -8.14 -15.01 -11.02
C GLY A 267 -8.33 -13.52 -10.75
N HIS A 268 -7.26 -12.72 -10.72
CA HIS A 268 -7.36 -11.27 -10.59
C HIS A 268 -8.00 -10.61 -11.82
N LEU A 269 -7.70 -11.08 -13.02
CA LEU A 269 -8.33 -10.61 -14.26
C LEU A 269 -9.83 -10.88 -14.25
N LEU A 270 -10.25 -12.10 -13.89
CA LEU A 270 -11.66 -12.48 -13.75
C LEU A 270 -12.37 -11.58 -12.73
N ARG A 271 -11.73 -11.33 -11.60
CA ARG A 271 -12.23 -10.46 -10.55
C ARG A 271 -12.39 -9.01 -11.03
N LEU A 272 -11.39 -8.49 -11.74
CA LEU A 272 -11.41 -7.15 -12.33
C LEU A 272 -12.49 -7.01 -13.40
N ALA A 273 -12.66 -8.01 -14.27
CA ALA A 273 -13.72 -8.07 -15.28
C ALA A 273 -15.12 -8.02 -14.64
N ARG A 274 -15.33 -8.71 -13.53
CA ARG A 274 -16.59 -8.65 -12.78
C ARG A 274 -16.90 -7.30 -12.16
N TRP A 275 -15.86 -6.57 -11.74
CA TRP A 275 -16.03 -5.24 -11.14
C TRP A 275 -16.16 -4.14 -12.17
N TYR A 276 -15.83 -4.44 -13.43
CA TYR A 276 -15.79 -3.47 -14.50
C TYR A 276 -17.18 -2.90 -14.81
N ASP A 277 -17.22 -1.62 -15.00
CA ASP A 277 -18.34 -0.86 -15.54
C ASP A 277 -17.79 0.30 -16.37
N LYS A 278 -18.35 0.52 -17.55
CA LYS A 278 -17.89 1.61 -18.44
C LYS A 278 -17.94 3.00 -17.79
N GLY A 279 -18.79 3.19 -16.79
CA GLY A 279 -18.92 4.45 -16.06
C GLY A 279 -17.67 4.78 -15.20
N ILE A 280 -16.82 3.81 -14.89
CA ILE A 280 -15.59 4.06 -14.07
C ILE A 280 -14.70 5.12 -14.72
N TRP A 281 -14.63 5.16 -16.04
CA TRP A 281 -13.75 6.08 -16.77
C TRP A 281 -14.11 7.55 -16.59
N LYS A 282 -15.35 7.84 -16.19
CA LYS A 282 -15.80 9.20 -15.87
C LYS A 282 -15.42 9.66 -14.48
N VAL A 283 -14.91 8.76 -13.62
CA VAL A 283 -14.62 9.03 -12.20
C VAL A 283 -13.17 8.68 -11.88
N GLY A 284 -12.32 9.70 -11.71
CA GLY A 284 -10.88 9.53 -11.46
C GLY A 284 -10.58 8.61 -10.27
N LEU A 285 -11.34 8.71 -9.18
CA LEU A 285 -11.21 7.84 -7.99
C LEU A 285 -11.61 6.38 -8.24
N LEU A 286 -12.21 6.04 -9.38
CA LEU A 286 -12.58 4.66 -9.71
C LEU A 286 -11.61 4.04 -10.71
N TRP A 287 -11.37 4.69 -11.87
CA TRP A 287 -10.48 4.10 -12.86
C TRP A 287 -9.05 3.93 -12.34
N SER A 288 -8.58 4.83 -11.44
CA SER A 288 -7.26 4.68 -10.83
C SER A 288 -7.11 3.39 -10.00
N LEU A 289 -8.16 2.99 -9.25
CA LEU A 289 -8.19 1.73 -8.51
C LEU A 289 -8.19 0.52 -9.45
N HIS A 290 -8.96 0.59 -10.55
CA HIS A 290 -9.04 -0.51 -11.53
C HIS A 290 -7.72 -0.67 -12.30
N LEU A 291 -7.07 0.43 -12.71
CA LEU A 291 -5.75 0.38 -13.34
C LEU A 291 -4.67 -0.19 -12.39
N ALA A 292 -4.70 0.18 -11.11
CA ALA A 292 -3.79 -0.40 -10.13
C ALA A 292 -3.97 -1.93 -10.04
N MET A 293 -5.20 -2.43 -10.05
CA MET A 293 -5.46 -3.88 -10.08
C MET A 293 -5.10 -4.52 -11.42
N LEU A 294 -5.21 -3.80 -12.53
CA LEU A 294 -4.74 -4.29 -13.84
C LEU A 294 -3.21 -4.47 -13.85
N TRP A 295 -2.45 -3.58 -13.21
CA TRP A 295 -1.01 -3.75 -13.06
C TRP A 295 -0.63 -5.00 -12.24
N LEU A 296 -1.46 -5.42 -11.27
CA LEU A 296 -1.28 -6.70 -10.58
C LEU A 296 -1.43 -7.89 -11.53
N VAL A 297 -2.41 -7.82 -12.44
CA VAL A 297 -2.60 -8.84 -13.48
C VAL A 297 -1.38 -8.89 -14.41
N VAL A 298 -0.92 -7.72 -14.87
CA VAL A 298 0.29 -7.61 -15.71
C VAL A 298 1.52 -8.20 -14.99
N ALA A 299 1.69 -7.89 -13.72
CA ALA A 299 2.78 -8.42 -12.91
C ALA A 299 2.73 -9.95 -12.79
N ALA A 300 1.56 -10.50 -12.47
CA ALA A 300 1.39 -11.95 -12.31
C ALA A 300 1.65 -12.71 -13.61
N PHE A 301 1.09 -12.27 -14.74
CA PHE A 301 1.37 -12.89 -16.03
C PHE A 301 2.83 -12.68 -16.49
N GLY A 302 3.42 -11.51 -16.24
CA GLY A 302 4.82 -11.27 -16.54
C GLY A 302 5.76 -12.18 -15.75
N LEU A 303 5.46 -12.44 -14.46
CA LEU A 303 6.22 -13.42 -13.67
C LEU A 303 5.95 -14.85 -14.12
N ALA A 304 4.74 -15.19 -14.54
CA ALA A 304 4.46 -16.48 -15.16
C ALA A 304 5.35 -16.71 -16.40
N LEU A 305 5.44 -15.72 -17.29
CA LEU A 305 6.30 -15.78 -18.48
C LEU A 305 7.78 -15.90 -18.11
N TRP A 306 8.24 -15.21 -17.06
CA TRP A 306 9.59 -15.36 -16.56
C TRP A 306 9.86 -16.78 -16.03
N HIS A 307 8.93 -17.35 -15.28
CA HIS A 307 9.05 -18.73 -14.78
C HIS A 307 8.98 -19.79 -15.89
N PHE A 308 8.32 -19.49 -17.00
CA PHE A 308 8.36 -20.35 -18.21
C PHE A 308 9.62 -20.15 -19.06
N GLY A 309 10.52 -19.24 -18.68
CA GLY A 309 11.73 -18.94 -19.46
C GLY A 309 11.49 -18.07 -20.70
N LEU A 310 10.30 -17.47 -20.84
CA LEU A 310 9.93 -16.62 -21.97
C LEU A 310 10.35 -15.15 -21.79
N LEU A 311 10.65 -14.74 -20.56
CA LEU A 311 11.25 -13.44 -20.23
C LEU A 311 12.58 -13.65 -19.52
N ALA A 312 13.61 -12.93 -19.97
CA ALA A 312 14.96 -13.02 -19.40
C ALA A 312 15.07 -12.44 -17.99
N GLN A 313 14.20 -11.48 -17.63
CA GLN A 313 14.28 -10.74 -16.38
C GLN A 313 12.92 -10.65 -15.69
N SER A 314 12.88 -10.85 -14.37
CA SER A 314 11.69 -10.67 -13.53
C SER A 314 11.46 -9.19 -13.13
N SER A 315 12.50 -8.35 -13.20
CA SER A 315 12.46 -6.97 -12.69
C SER A 315 11.32 -6.11 -13.26
N PRO A 316 11.01 -6.10 -14.58
CA PRO A 316 9.87 -5.34 -15.10
C PRO A 316 8.54 -5.77 -14.46
N SER A 317 8.31 -7.08 -14.33
CA SER A 317 7.09 -7.63 -13.72
C SER A 317 6.98 -7.31 -12.24
N LEU A 318 8.09 -7.33 -11.50
CA LEU A 318 8.14 -6.91 -10.09
C LEU A 318 7.84 -5.42 -9.95
N HIS A 319 8.24 -4.56 -10.90
CA HIS A 319 7.89 -3.15 -10.89
C HIS A 319 6.45 -2.87 -11.37
N ALA A 320 5.87 -3.73 -12.21
CA ALA A 320 4.43 -3.69 -12.45
C ALA A 320 3.64 -3.94 -11.17
N LEU A 321 4.12 -4.84 -10.29
CA LEU A 321 3.53 -5.07 -8.97
C LEU A 321 3.79 -3.91 -8.01
N SER A 322 5.05 -3.52 -7.80
CA SER A 322 5.44 -2.56 -6.76
C SER A 322 5.10 -1.12 -7.13
N VAL A 323 5.39 -0.68 -8.35
CA VAL A 323 5.06 0.67 -8.83
C VAL A 323 3.61 0.71 -9.29
N GLY A 324 3.26 -0.05 -10.32
CA GLY A 324 1.95 0.03 -10.96
C GLY A 324 0.81 -0.33 -10.04
N SER A 325 0.90 -1.49 -9.41
CA SER A 325 -0.21 -2.00 -8.59
C SER A 325 -0.19 -1.45 -7.17
N MET A 326 0.83 -1.76 -6.38
CA MET A 326 0.90 -1.38 -4.98
C MET A 326 0.85 0.14 -4.81
N SER A 327 1.77 0.85 -5.44
CA SER A 327 1.88 2.30 -5.25
C SER A 327 0.78 3.07 -6.00
N GLY A 328 0.27 2.54 -7.12
CA GLY A 328 -0.91 3.08 -7.80
C GLY A 328 -2.17 2.97 -6.95
N LEU A 329 -2.38 1.82 -6.31
CA LEU A 329 -3.48 1.64 -5.36
C LEU A 329 -3.32 2.53 -4.13
N ILE A 330 -2.10 2.66 -3.62
CA ILE A 330 -1.77 3.58 -2.53
C ILE A 330 -2.19 5.00 -2.90
N LEU A 331 -1.72 5.55 -4.02
CA LEU A 331 -2.01 6.93 -4.42
C LEU A 331 -3.53 7.17 -4.58
N ALA A 332 -4.25 6.24 -5.20
CA ALA A 332 -5.71 6.31 -5.34
C ALA A 332 -6.44 6.26 -3.99
N MET A 333 -5.99 5.36 -3.09
CA MET A 333 -6.61 5.19 -1.78
C MET A 333 -6.33 6.35 -0.84
N ILE A 334 -5.10 6.87 -0.78
CA ILE A 334 -4.79 8.01 0.10
C ILE A 334 -5.54 9.27 -0.34
N ALA A 335 -5.71 9.49 -1.66
CA ALA A 335 -6.52 10.59 -2.18
C ALA A 335 -7.99 10.47 -1.74
N ARG A 336 -8.58 9.29 -1.88
CA ARG A 336 -9.97 9.03 -1.49
C ARG A 336 -10.20 9.10 0.03
N VAL A 337 -9.34 8.43 0.80
CA VAL A 337 -9.45 8.33 2.26
C VAL A 337 -9.28 9.71 2.89
N THR A 338 -8.34 10.52 2.41
CA THR A 338 -8.13 11.88 2.92
C THR A 338 -9.39 12.73 2.73
N LEU A 339 -10.02 12.74 1.55
CA LEU A 339 -11.25 13.48 1.32
C LEU A 339 -12.35 13.03 2.29
N GLY A 340 -12.61 11.72 2.37
CA GLY A 340 -13.69 11.18 3.20
C GLY A 340 -13.49 11.44 4.70
N HIS A 341 -12.28 11.18 5.22
CA HIS A 341 -11.98 11.34 6.64
C HIS A 341 -11.73 12.80 7.07
N THR A 342 -11.60 13.74 6.14
CA THR A 342 -11.54 15.17 6.44
C THR A 342 -12.88 15.89 6.25
N GLY A 343 -13.97 15.14 6.00
CA GLY A 343 -15.33 15.67 5.85
C GLY A 343 -15.58 16.37 4.51
N ARG A 344 -14.74 16.13 3.50
CA ARG A 344 -14.84 16.74 2.18
C ARG A 344 -15.61 15.85 1.21
N PRO A 345 -16.27 16.43 0.19
CA PRO A 345 -16.90 15.66 -0.85
C PRO A 345 -15.86 14.82 -1.61
N LEU A 346 -16.26 13.64 -2.12
CA LEU A 346 -15.38 12.74 -2.90
C LEU A 346 -15.17 13.26 -4.34
N GLN A 347 -14.81 14.54 -4.45
CA GLN A 347 -14.44 15.21 -5.68
C GLN A 347 -12.93 15.50 -5.66
N LEU A 348 -12.24 15.05 -6.72
CA LEU A 348 -10.79 15.24 -6.81
C LEU A 348 -10.44 16.73 -6.94
N PRO A 349 -9.47 17.23 -6.16
CA PRO A 349 -8.88 18.54 -6.39
C PRO A 349 -8.28 18.64 -7.80
N ALA A 350 -8.23 19.86 -8.32
CA ALA A 350 -7.62 20.11 -9.63
C ALA A 350 -6.17 19.59 -9.70
N GLY A 351 -5.83 18.94 -10.80
CA GLY A 351 -4.50 18.35 -11.04
C GLY A 351 -4.35 16.88 -10.59
N ILE A 352 -5.21 16.36 -9.70
CA ILE A 352 -5.04 14.98 -9.18
C ILE A 352 -5.37 13.90 -10.23
N VAL A 353 -6.31 14.16 -11.15
CA VAL A 353 -6.51 13.28 -12.30
C VAL A 353 -5.22 13.19 -13.13
N GLY A 354 -4.56 14.34 -13.36
CA GLY A 354 -3.25 14.39 -14.01
C GLY A 354 -2.16 13.62 -13.25
N ALA A 355 -2.16 13.69 -11.91
CA ALA A 355 -1.25 12.88 -11.09
C ALA A 355 -1.45 11.37 -11.31
N PHE A 356 -2.69 10.89 -11.39
CA PHE A 356 -2.96 9.47 -11.69
C PHE A 356 -2.51 9.09 -13.11
N VAL A 357 -2.70 9.96 -14.10
CA VAL A 357 -2.22 9.72 -15.47
C VAL A 357 -0.69 9.68 -15.50
N LEU A 358 -0.02 10.69 -14.95
CA LEU A 358 1.45 10.73 -14.84
C LEU A 358 2.00 9.49 -14.17
N PHE A 359 1.36 9.07 -13.06
CA PHE A 359 1.78 7.88 -12.33
C PHE A 359 1.73 6.61 -13.20
N ASN A 360 0.67 6.41 -13.96
CA ASN A 360 0.55 5.26 -14.88
C ASN A 360 1.53 5.35 -16.06
N LEU A 361 1.78 6.54 -16.59
CA LEU A 361 2.83 6.76 -17.61
C LEU A 361 4.22 6.44 -17.07
N GLY A 362 4.54 6.88 -15.84
CA GLY A 362 5.78 6.54 -15.15
C GLY A 362 5.91 5.03 -14.90
N THR A 363 4.83 4.36 -14.56
CA THR A 363 4.80 2.90 -14.42
C THR A 363 5.11 2.23 -15.77
N ALA A 364 4.45 2.65 -16.85
CA ALA A 364 4.72 2.11 -18.19
C ALA A 364 6.18 2.37 -18.62
N ALA A 365 6.72 3.54 -18.32
CA ALA A 365 8.14 3.84 -18.57
C ALA A 365 9.06 2.90 -17.78
N ARG A 366 8.75 2.63 -16.50
CA ARG A 366 9.56 1.72 -15.67
C ARG A 366 9.46 0.27 -16.12
N VAL A 367 8.29 -0.18 -16.57
CA VAL A 367 8.04 -1.58 -16.93
C VAL A 367 8.52 -1.89 -18.35
N PHE A 368 8.29 -1.00 -19.29
CA PHE A 368 8.55 -1.27 -20.73
C PHE A 368 9.74 -0.47 -21.27
N LEU A 369 9.80 0.83 -21.04
CA LEU A 369 10.82 1.69 -21.62
C LEU A 369 12.20 1.42 -21.02
N SER A 370 12.29 1.17 -19.72
CA SER A 370 13.56 0.90 -19.04
C SER A 370 14.21 -0.44 -19.46
N VAL A 371 13.50 -1.31 -20.15
CA VAL A 371 14.06 -2.54 -20.76
C VAL A 371 14.86 -2.18 -22.00
N ILE A 372 14.42 -1.20 -22.79
CA ILE A 372 15.03 -0.78 -24.05
C ILE A 372 16.07 0.33 -23.81
N TRP A 373 15.70 1.33 -23.02
CA TRP A 373 16.53 2.47 -22.64
C TRP A 373 16.61 2.62 -21.11
N PRO A 374 17.50 1.87 -20.44
CA PRO A 374 17.49 1.76 -18.97
C PRO A 374 17.56 3.11 -18.25
N VAL A 375 18.53 3.96 -18.59
CA VAL A 375 18.71 5.24 -17.90
C VAL A 375 17.56 6.20 -18.17
N ALA A 376 17.15 6.37 -19.44
CA ALA A 376 16.05 7.25 -19.81
C ALA A 376 14.72 6.79 -19.19
N GLY A 377 14.45 5.47 -19.23
CA GLY A 377 13.26 4.88 -18.63
C GLY A 377 13.20 5.07 -17.11
N LEU A 378 14.34 4.93 -16.41
CA LEU A 378 14.43 5.19 -14.97
C LEU A 378 14.16 6.65 -14.62
N TRP A 379 14.79 7.61 -15.32
CA TRP A 379 14.60 9.02 -15.05
C TRP A 379 13.17 9.49 -15.38
N LEU A 380 12.60 9.03 -16.50
CA LEU A 380 11.22 9.36 -16.84
C LEU A 380 10.24 8.79 -15.80
N ALA A 381 10.44 7.55 -15.37
CA ALA A 381 9.62 6.94 -14.32
C ALA A 381 9.74 7.71 -13.00
N ALA A 382 10.96 8.07 -12.59
CA ALA A 382 11.21 8.84 -11.37
C ALA A 382 10.59 10.25 -11.44
N ALA A 383 10.68 10.94 -12.56
CA ALA A 383 10.07 12.26 -12.76
C ALA A 383 8.54 12.18 -12.67
N CYS A 384 7.92 11.23 -13.37
CA CYS A 384 6.46 11.02 -13.31
C CYS A 384 5.99 10.66 -11.89
N TRP A 385 6.72 9.79 -11.20
CA TRP A 385 6.46 9.43 -9.80
C TRP A 385 6.55 10.66 -8.89
N ALA A 386 7.66 11.40 -8.95
CA ALA A 386 7.88 12.57 -8.11
C ALA A 386 6.80 13.64 -8.35
N LEU A 387 6.47 13.93 -9.61
CA LEU A 387 5.42 14.89 -9.95
C LEU A 387 4.04 14.45 -9.44
N ALA A 388 3.71 13.17 -9.54
CA ALA A 388 2.44 12.64 -9.03
C ALA A 388 2.32 12.79 -7.51
N PHE A 389 3.36 12.41 -6.75
CA PHE A 389 3.39 12.59 -5.30
C PHE A 389 3.52 14.05 -4.88
N ALA A 390 4.24 14.90 -5.63
CA ALA A 390 4.28 16.33 -5.39
C ALA A 390 2.89 16.98 -5.51
N LEU A 391 2.12 16.63 -6.55
CA LEU A 391 0.73 17.07 -6.71
C LEU A 391 -0.15 16.60 -5.56
N TYR A 392 0.02 15.35 -5.11
CA TYR A 392 -0.69 14.83 -3.94
C TYR A 392 -0.32 15.64 -2.69
N VAL A 393 0.95 15.76 -2.35
CA VAL A 393 1.42 16.50 -1.16
C VAL A 393 0.91 17.95 -1.21
N TRP A 394 1.07 18.62 -2.33
CA TRP A 394 0.61 20.02 -2.49
C TRP A 394 -0.89 20.17 -2.21
N ARG A 395 -1.72 19.28 -2.72
CA ARG A 395 -3.18 19.39 -2.58
C ARG A 395 -3.73 18.85 -1.27
N TYR A 396 -3.11 17.80 -0.70
CA TYR A 396 -3.67 17.09 0.43
C TYR A 396 -2.97 17.38 1.77
N ALA A 397 -1.70 17.83 1.78
CA ALA A 397 -1.03 18.16 3.03
C ALA A 397 -1.80 19.20 3.88
N PRO A 398 -2.36 20.30 3.31
CA PRO A 398 -3.19 21.22 4.09
C PRO A 398 -4.43 20.55 4.71
N MET A 399 -5.02 19.56 4.05
CA MET A 399 -6.18 18.83 4.56
C MET A 399 -5.80 17.87 5.71
N LEU A 400 -4.59 17.30 5.66
CA LEU A 400 -4.09 16.35 6.65
C LEU A 400 -3.73 17.04 7.98
N VAL A 401 -3.28 18.29 7.94
CA VAL A 401 -2.90 19.06 9.13
C VAL A 401 -4.04 19.92 9.69
N ALA A 402 -5.09 20.18 8.91
CA ALA A 402 -6.23 20.99 9.32
C ALA A 402 -7.32 20.14 10.02
N PRO A 403 -8.16 20.75 10.86
CA PRO A 403 -9.39 20.11 11.37
C PRO A 403 -10.33 19.67 10.25
N ARG A 404 -11.26 18.76 10.56
CA ARG A 404 -12.35 18.40 9.64
C ARG A 404 -13.24 19.60 9.36
N VAL A 405 -13.69 19.73 8.11
CA VAL A 405 -14.54 20.87 7.69
C VAL A 405 -15.95 20.82 8.29
N ASP A 406 -16.41 19.64 8.74
CA ASP A 406 -17.70 19.41 9.36
C ASP A 406 -17.69 19.53 10.90
N GLY A 407 -16.55 19.91 11.50
CA GLY A 407 -16.39 20.10 12.95
C GLY A 407 -16.37 18.82 13.79
N HIS A 408 -16.36 17.62 13.15
CA HIS A 408 -16.17 16.36 13.87
C HIS A 408 -14.70 16.17 14.26
N PRO A 409 -14.40 15.38 15.31
CA PRO A 409 -13.02 15.25 15.81
C PRO A 409 -12.08 14.52 14.84
N GLY A 410 -12.55 13.62 13.99
CA GLY A 410 -11.68 12.92 13.06
C GLY A 410 -12.26 11.63 12.55
#